data_b6e221d8f7cad33f30db0b009f56a7eb
#
_entry.id   b6e221d8f7cad33f30db0b009f56a7eb
#
_cell.length_a   1.000
_cell.length_b   1.000
_cell.length_c   1.000
_cell.angle_alpha   90.00
_cell.angle_beta   90.00
_cell.angle_gamma   90.00
#
_symmetry.space_group_name_H-M   'P 1'
#
loop_
_entity.id
_entity.type
_entity.pdbx_description
1 polymer ?
#
loop_
_entity_poly.entity_id
_entity_poly.type
_entity_poly.pdbx_seq_one_letter_code
_entity_poly.pdbx_strand_id
1 'polypeptide(L)'
;MKCGPIATVPVFVAGLVVGAALPGLGQSPGSKVTNLLAAALSTEFTPGREVLIDLVEIPPNQKLDWHWHPGEEFHYYLEGNAVIERVNAPPIIGKPGTVGHVAFKQRHQTTAGDQGAKIIVFRVHTKGAPWRYLDETRGSEESE
;
A
#
# COMPACT_ATOMS: atom_id res chain seq x y z
N MET A 1 50.66 4.77 -40.18
CA MET A 1 49.63 3.97 -39.52
C MET A 1 49.27 4.63 -38.21
N LYS A 2 48.09 5.25 -38.07
CA LYS A 2 47.62 5.90 -36.83
C LYS A 2 46.54 5.00 -36.23
N CYS A 3 46.84 4.38 -35.08
CA CYS A 3 45.84 3.69 -34.29
C CYS A 3 44.90 4.70 -33.63
N GLY A 4 43.61 4.59 -33.92
CA GLY A 4 42.54 5.37 -33.24
C GLY A 4 42.22 4.80 -31.85
N PRO A 5 41.67 5.61 -30.95
CA PRO A 5 41.36 5.17 -29.62
C PRO A 5 40.15 4.23 -29.58
N ILE A 6 40.29 3.16 -28.80
CA ILE A 6 39.22 2.20 -28.51
C ILE A 6 38.24 2.89 -27.53
N ALA A 7 37.01 3.11 -27.98
CA ALA A 7 35.94 3.61 -27.12
C ALA A 7 35.47 2.51 -26.17
N THR A 8 35.69 2.66 -24.88
CA THR A 8 35.14 1.84 -23.83
C THR A 8 33.67 2.22 -23.60
N VAL A 9 32.78 1.30 -23.91
CA VAL A 9 31.34 1.43 -23.59
C VAL A 9 31.13 1.12 -22.11
N PRO A 10 30.55 2.01 -21.31
CA PRO A 10 30.27 1.69 -19.93
C PRO A 10 29.11 0.66 -19.87
N VAL A 11 29.36 -0.49 -19.27
CA VAL A 11 28.34 -1.46 -18.93
C VAL A 11 27.60 -0.93 -17.71
N PHE A 12 26.36 -0.47 -17.90
CA PHE A 12 25.45 -0.19 -16.80
C PHE A 12 24.98 -1.54 -16.19
N VAL A 13 25.55 -1.89 -15.05
CA VAL A 13 24.99 -2.95 -14.21
C VAL A 13 23.74 -2.38 -13.55
N ALA A 14 22.56 -2.76 -14.06
CA ALA A 14 21.31 -2.51 -13.38
C ALA A 14 21.32 -3.33 -12.08
N GLY A 15 21.64 -2.67 -10.97
CA GLY A 15 21.57 -3.26 -9.65
C GLY A 15 20.11 -3.60 -9.34
N LEU A 16 19.81 -4.91 -9.29
CA LEU A 16 18.57 -5.43 -8.73
C LEU A 16 18.60 -5.15 -7.22
N VAL A 17 17.97 -4.07 -6.78
CA VAL A 17 17.76 -3.81 -5.37
C VAL A 17 16.68 -4.80 -4.92
N VAL A 18 17.10 -5.96 -4.42
CA VAL A 18 16.24 -6.84 -3.62
C VAL A 18 15.95 -6.08 -2.33
N GLY A 19 14.82 -5.40 -2.29
CA GLY A 19 14.34 -4.71 -1.10
C GLY A 19 14.14 -5.75 0.01
N ALA A 20 15.06 -5.78 0.98
CA ALA A 20 14.80 -6.47 2.23
C ALA A 20 13.56 -5.82 2.86
N ALA A 21 12.48 -6.59 2.98
CA ALA A 21 11.31 -6.17 3.73
C ALA A 21 11.77 -5.93 5.18
N LEU A 22 11.89 -4.67 5.55
CA LEU A 22 11.99 -4.31 6.96
C LEU A 22 10.71 -4.81 7.63
N PRO A 23 10.78 -5.53 8.77
CA PRO A 23 9.59 -5.90 9.52
C PRO A 23 8.87 -4.61 9.90
N GLY A 24 7.77 -4.30 9.17
CA GLY A 24 7.06 -3.04 9.28
C GLY A 24 6.38 -2.95 10.64
N LEU A 25 6.74 -1.94 11.39
CA LEU A 25 5.90 -1.41 12.46
C LEU A 25 4.53 -1.11 11.86
N GLY A 26 3.50 -1.92 12.17
CA GLY A 26 2.12 -1.62 11.81
C GLY A 26 1.39 -2.61 10.92
N GLN A 27 1.89 -3.81 10.66
CA GLN A 27 1.09 -4.87 10.02
C GLN A 27 0.25 -5.59 11.07
N SER A 28 -1.04 -5.76 10.78
CA SER A 28 -1.90 -6.60 11.63
C SER A 28 -1.45 -8.06 11.55
N PRO A 29 -1.50 -8.83 12.66
CA PRO A 29 -1.06 -10.22 12.67
C PRO A 29 -1.71 -11.04 11.56
N GLY A 30 -0.89 -11.82 10.83
CA GLY A 30 -1.35 -12.72 9.76
C GLY A 30 -1.57 -12.05 8.39
N SER A 31 -1.71 -10.73 8.29
CA SER A 31 -1.76 -10.05 7.00
C SER A 31 -0.36 -9.92 6.39
N LYS A 32 -0.27 -9.97 5.06
CA LYS A 32 0.97 -9.81 4.32
C LYS A 32 0.85 -8.66 3.33
N VAL A 33 1.84 -7.77 3.33
CA VAL A 33 1.97 -6.70 2.35
C VAL A 33 3.26 -6.91 1.57
N THR A 34 3.13 -7.02 0.25
CA THR A 34 4.25 -7.13 -0.68
C THR A 34 4.29 -5.86 -1.52
N ASN A 35 5.32 -5.03 -1.35
CA ASN A 35 5.48 -3.85 -2.21
C ASN A 35 5.87 -4.30 -3.62
N LEU A 36 5.11 -3.87 -4.61
CA LEU A 36 5.33 -4.16 -6.03
C LEU A 36 6.04 -3.01 -6.73
N LEU A 37 5.79 -1.77 -6.29
CA LEU A 37 6.40 -0.56 -6.82
C LEU A 37 6.41 0.54 -5.76
N ALA A 38 7.53 1.27 -5.68
CA ALA A 38 7.61 2.56 -5.03
C ALA A 38 8.34 3.52 -5.99
N ALA A 39 7.68 4.62 -6.38
CA ALA A 39 8.22 5.57 -7.33
C ALA A 39 7.87 7.01 -6.95
N ALA A 40 8.88 7.89 -6.88
CA ALA A 40 8.63 9.32 -6.70
C ALA A 40 7.90 9.88 -7.92
N LEU A 41 6.89 10.73 -7.67
CA LEU A 41 6.20 11.46 -8.73
C LEU A 41 6.97 12.72 -9.13
N SER A 42 6.62 13.29 -10.29
CA SER A 42 7.20 14.53 -10.80
C SER A 42 7.08 15.66 -9.77
N THR A 43 8.18 16.33 -9.50
CA THR A 43 8.21 17.48 -8.58
C THR A 43 7.56 18.74 -9.16
N GLU A 44 7.36 18.76 -10.48
CA GLU A 44 6.73 19.89 -11.16
C GLU A 44 5.22 19.98 -10.86
N PHE A 45 4.52 18.82 -10.89
CA PHE A 45 3.06 18.78 -10.70
C PHE A 45 2.63 18.20 -9.36
N THR A 46 3.47 17.33 -8.77
CA THR A 46 3.14 16.60 -7.53
C THR A 46 4.32 16.60 -6.54
N PRO A 47 4.74 17.80 -6.07
CA PRO A 47 5.89 17.88 -5.17
C PRO A 47 5.64 17.11 -3.87
N GLY A 48 6.64 16.37 -3.41
CA GLY A 48 6.59 15.62 -2.15
C GLY A 48 5.66 14.40 -2.17
N ARG A 49 5.31 13.88 -3.35
CA ARG A 49 4.47 12.68 -3.50
C ARG A 49 5.24 11.53 -4.13
N GLU A 50 4.80 10.34 -3.79
CA GLU A 50 5.26 9.07 -4.38
C GLU A 50 4.05 8.15 -4.63
N VAL A 51 4.22 7.21 -5.55
CA VAL A 51 3.28 6.11 -5.76
C VAL A 51 3.82 4.88 -5.06
N LEU A 52 2.95 4.21 -4.31
CA LEU A 52 3.18 2.88 -3.77
C LEU A 52 2.13 1.94 -4.39
N ILE A 53 2.58 0.79 -4.91
CA ILE A 53 1.69 -0.29 -5.37
C ILE A 53 2.06 -1.52 -4.57
N ASP A 54 1.08 -2.04 -3.84
CA ASP A 54 1.26 -3.18 -2.95
C ASP A 54 0.26 -4.28 -3.29
N LEU A 55 0.70 -5.53 -3.16
CA LEU A 55 -0.19 -6.68 -3.04
C LEU A 55 -0.45 -6.91 -1.55
N VAL A 56 -1.70 -6.80 -1.15
CA VAL A 56 -2.16 -7.03 0.23
C VAL A 56 -2.95 -8.33 0.28
N GLU A 57 -2.49 -9.25 1.12
CA GLU A 57 -3.13 -10.53 1.37
C GLU A 57 -3.60 -10.53 2.84
N ILE A 58 -4.91 -10.70 3.04
CA ILE A 58 -5.55 -10.71 4.36
C ILE A 58 -6.18 -12.08 4.58
N PRO A 59 -5.81 -12.79 5.64
CA PRO A 59 -6.39 -14.09 5.97
C PRO A 59 -7.91 -14.04 6.15
N PRO A 60 -8.60 -15.21 6.05
CA PRO A 60 -10.03 -15.32 6.31
C PRO A 60 -10.44 -14.71 7.65
N ASN A 61 -11.51 -13.92 7.63
CA ASN A 61 -12.12 -13.27 8.80
C ASN A 61 -11.18 -12.36 9.60
N GLN A 62 -10.00 -12.03 9.04
CA GLN A 62 -9.05 -11.12 9.68
C GLN A 62 -9.58 -9.69 9.64
N LYS A 63 -9.61 -9.05 10.80
CA LYS A 63 -9.90 -7.63 11.00
C LYS A 63 -8.58 -6.90 11.19
N LEU A 64 -8.34 -5.85 10.39
CA LEU A 64 -7.16 -4.98 10.55
C LEU A 64 -7.47 -3.89 11.59
N ASP A 65 -6.42 -3.26 12.14
CA ASP A 65 -6.60 -2.15 13.07
C ASP A 65 -7.18 -0.92 12.37
N TRP A 66 -7.91 -0.08 13.11
CA TRP A 66 -8.28 1.25 12.65
C TRP A 66 -7.03 2.08 12.35
N HIS A 67 -6.98 2.67 11.18
CA HIS A 67 -5.82 3.44 10.72
C HIS A 67 -6.18 4.46 9.63
N TRP A 68 -5.20 5.26 9.24
CA TRP A 68 -5.26 6.16 8.10
C TRP A 68 -3.91 6.24 7.39
N HIS A 69 -3.93 6.65 6.14
CA HIS A 69 -2.72 6.84 5.33
C HIS A 69 -2.49 8.33 5.03
N PRO A 70 -1.22 8.79 4.97
CA PRO A 70 -0.88 10.14 4.53
C PRO A 70 -0.90 10.23 3.00
N GLY A 71 -1.97 9.75 2.38
CA GLY A 71 -2.18 9.65 0.94
C GLY A 71 -3.59 9.22 0.57
N GLU A 72 -3.88 9.24 -0.72
CA GLU A 72 -5.07 8.62 -1.32
C GLU A 72 -4.79 7.13 -1.52
N GLU A 73 -5.78 6.29 -1.29
CA GLU A 73 -5.67 4.85 -1.46
C GLU A 73 -6.75 4.33 -2.39
N PHE A 74 -6.35 3.55 -3.41
CA PHE A 74 -7.23 2.91 -4.38
C PHE A 74 -7.02 1.40 -4.31
N HIS A 75 -8.12 0.64 -4.32
CA HIS A 75 -8.13 -0.80 -4.22
C HIS A 75 -8.64 -1.44 -5.50
N TYR A 76 -8.01 -2.53 -5.93
CA TYR A 76 -8.54 -3.45 -6.92
C TYR A 76 -8.53 -4.87 -6.34
N TYR A 77 -9.70 -5.45 -6.16
CA TYR A 77 -9.86 -6.76 -5.54
C TYR A 77 -9.63 -7.87 -6.55
N LEU A 78 -8.68 -8.77 -6.23
CA LEU A 78 -8.32 -9.91 -7.06
C LEU A 78 -9.09 -11.16 -6.67
N GLU A 79 -9.08 -11.48 -5.36
CA GLU A 79 -9.66 -12.71 -4.81
C GLU A 79 -10.32 -12.44 -3.45
N GLY A 80 -11.29 -13.28 -3.07
CA GLY A 80 -12.01 -13.17 -1.82
C GLY A 80 -12.88 -11.91 -1.75
N ASN A 81 -13.15 -11.45 -0.54
CA ASN A 81 -13.93 -10.23 -0.31
C ASN A 81 -13.47 -9.50 0.95
N ALA A 82 -13.75 -8.21 1.03
CA ALA A 82 -13.52 -7.43 2.24
C ALA A 82 -14.54 -6.29 2.37
N VAL A 83 -14.77 -5.88 3.61
CA VAL A 83 -15.52 -4.67 3.94
C VAL A 83 -14.54 -3.66 4.51
N ILE A 84 -14.53 -2.45 3.97
CA ILE A 84 -13.77 -1.33 4.54
C ILE A 84 -14.74 -0.38 5.21
N GLU A 85 -14.79 -0.41 6.52
CA GLU A 85 -15.50 0.55 7.33
C GLU A 85 -14.76 1.88 7.33
N ARG A 86 -15.47 3.00 7.20
CA ARG A 86 -14.89 4.34 7.13
C ARG A 86 -15.59 5.29 8.09
N VAL A 87 -14.84 6.13 8.77
CA VAL A 87 -15.42 7.15 9.64
C VAL A 87 -16.17 8.17 8.79
N ASN A 88 -17.44 8.44 9.15
CA ASN A 88 -18.32 9.41 8.49
C ASN A 88 -18.55 9.17 6.97
N ALA A 89 -18.43 7.90 6.52
CA ALA A 89 -18.72 7.54 5.12
C ALA A 89 -19.30 6.13 5.05
N PRO A 90 -20.08 5.80 4.01
CA PRO A 90 -20.55 4.43 3.79
C PRO A 90 -19.40 3.45 3.63
N PRO A 91 -19.56 2.18 4.05
CA PRO A 91 -18.51 1.17 3.86
C PRO A 91 -18.26 0.88 2.39
N ILE A 92 -17.04 0.49 2.06
CA ILE A 92 -16.70 -0.06 0.75
C ILE A 92 -16.86 -1.58 0.82
N ILE A 93 -17.64 -2.14 -0.09
CA ILE A 93 -17.81 -3.59 -0.23
C ILE A 93 -16.94 -4.05 -1.40
N GLY A 94 -15.79 -4.65 -1.06
CA GLY A 94 -14.82 -5.16 -2.02
C GLY A 94 -15.08 -6.63 -2.36
N LYS A 95 -15.10 -6.93 -3.66
CA LYS A 95 -15.18 -8.29 -4.23
C LYS A 95 -14.42 -8.33 -5.56
N PRO A 96 -14.02 -9.50 -6.08
CA PRO A 96 -13.22 -9.59 -7.29
C PRO A 96 -13.75 -8.72 -8.44
N GLY A 97 -12.84 -7.94 -9.06
CA GLY A 97 -13.16 -7.03 -10.16
C GLY A 97 -13.71 -5.65 -9.72
N THR A 98 -13.93 -5.41 -8.42
CA THR A 98 -14.38 -4.10 -7.94
C THR A 98 -13.22 -3.17 -7.60
N VAL A 99 -13.50 -1.87 -7.55
CA VAL A 99 -12.57 -0.81 -7.16
C VAL A 99 -13.10 -0.10 -5.92
N GLY A 100 -12.22 0.20 -4.98
CA GLY A 100 -12.50 1.03 -3.82
C GLY A 100 -11.61 2.26 -3.79
N HIS A 101 -12.03 3.30 -3.06
CA HIS A 101 -11.23 4.50 -2.80
C HIS A 101 -11.38 4.94 -1.34
N VAL A 102 -10.26 5.12 -0.69
CA VAL A 102 -10.14 5.74 0.64
C VAL A 102 -9.43 7.07 0.47
N ALA A 103 -10.08 8.15 0.88
CA ALA A 103 -9.59 9.51 0.71
C ALA A 103 -8.39 9.80 1.64
N PHE A 104 -7.68 10.89 1.33
CA PHE A 104 -6.55 11.38 2.10
C PHE A 104 -6.90 11.51 3.60
N LYS A 105 -6.11 10.83 4.45
CA LYS A 105 -6.30 10.78 5.91
C LYS A 105 -7.67 10.24 6.38
N GLN A 106 -8.44 9.58 5.52
CA GLN A 106 -9.68 8.96 5.94
C GLN A 106 -9.38 7.78 6.87
N ARG A 107 -9.90 7.86 8.10
CA ARG A 107 -9.81 6.76 9.07
C ARG A 107 -10.71 5.62 8.63
N HIS A 108 -10.16 4.41 8.62
CA HIS A 108 -10.85 3.22 8.15
C HIS A 108 -10.29 1.95 8.77
N GLN A 109 -11.06 0.89 8.63
CA GLN A 109 -10.72 -0.46 9.08
C GLN A 109 -11.20 -1.47 8.04
N THR A 110 -10.38 -2.47 7.74
CA THR A 110 -10.71 -3.51 6.77
C THR A 110 -10.95 -4.83 7.48
N THR A 111 -12.06 -5.49 7.16
CA THR A 111 -12.35 -6.86 7.58
C THR A 111 -12.47 -7.74 6.34
N ALA A 112 -11.61 -8.77 6.23
CA ALA A 112 -11.71 -9.77 5.18
C ALA A 112 -12.88 -10.73 5.45
N GLY A 113 -13.49 -11.24 4.39
CA GLY A 113 -14.52 -12.26 4.50
C GLY A 113 -13.96 -13.66 4.78
N ASP A 114 -14.81 -14.66 4.70
CA ASP A 114 -14.54 -16.08 5.01
C ASP A 114 -13.48 -16.73 4.09
N GLN A 115 -13.28 -16.18 2.90
CA GLN A 115 -12.25 -16.61 1.94
C GLN A 115 -10.95 -15.78 2.04
N GLY A 116 -10.87 -14.84 2.99
CA GLY A 116 -9.81 -13.85 3.00
C GLY A 116 -10.00 -12.78 1.92
N ALA A 117 -8.95 -12.01 1.65
CA ALA A 117 -8.93 -11.03 0.57
C ALA A 117 -7.54 -10.89 -0.02
N LYS A 118 -7.47 -10.73 -1.34
CA LYS A 118 -6.25 -10.41 -2.08
C LYS A 118 -6.49 -9.19 -2.94
N ILE A 119 -5.73 -8.14 -2.67
CA ILE A 119 -6.03 -6.78 -3.12
C ILE A 119 -4.77 -6.14 -3.68
N ILE A 120 -4.85 -5.56 -4.88
CA ILE A 120 -3.86 -4.58 -5.31
C ILE A 120 -4.26 -3.24 -4.72
N VAL A 121 -3.34 -2.65 -3.98
CA VAL A 121 -3.53 -1.34 -3.36
C VAL A 121 -2.54 -0.36 -3.99
N PHE A 122 -3.10 0.68 -4.61
CA PHE A 122 -2.36 1.78 -5.20
C PHE A 122 -2.54 3.02 -4.32
N ARG A 123 -1.44 3.66 -3.92
CA ARG A 123 -1.46 4.88 -3.11
C ARG A 123 -0.73 6.02 -3.79
N VAL A 124 -1.34 7.20 -3.76
CA VAL A 124 -0.62 8.48 -3.96
C VAL A 124 -0.26 9.00 -2.58
N HIS A 125 0.97 8.75 -2.17
CA HIS A 125 1.43 8.85 -0.79
C HIS A 125 2.32 10.07 -0.56
N THR A 126 2.41 10.55 0.68
CA THR A 126 3.40 11.57 1.05
C THR A 126 4.78 10.93 1.15
N LYS A 127 5.71 11.37 0.31
CA LYS A 127 7.06 10.81 0.21
C LYS A 127 7.78 10.78 1.56
N GLY A 128 8.29 9.60 1.93
CA GLY A 128 9.03 9.39 3.17
C GLY A 128 8.19 9.39 4.45
N ALA A 129 6.87 9.52 4.36
CA ALA A 129 5.99 9.38 5.53
C ALA A 129 5.81 7.89 5.90
N PRO A 130 5.45 7.56 7.16
CA PRO A 130 5.07 6.20 7.54
C PRO A 130 3.96 5.66 6.64
N TRP A 131 4.01 4.37 6.35
CA TRP A 131 3.04 3.68 5.50
C TRP A 131 1.59 3.88 5.97
N ARG A 132 1.34 3.82 7.28
CA ARG A 132 0.05 4.12 7.92
C ARG A 132 0.26 4.67 9.32
N TYR A 133 -0.78 5.26 9.86
CA TYR A 133 -0.88 5.68 11.26
C TYR A 133 -2.05 4.95 11.90
N LEU A 134 -1.81 4.28 13.04
CA LEU A 134 -2.87 3.62 13.81
C LEU A 134 -3.76 4.67 14.47
N ASP A 135 -5.06 4.37 14.53
CA ASP A 135 -6.04 5.17 15.26
C ASP A 135 -6.28 4.56 16.65
N GLU A 136 -5.43 4.93 17.60
CA GLU A 136 -5.46 4.41 18.98
C GLU A 136 -6.78 4.77 19.72
N THR A 137 -7.53 5.77 19.26
CA THR A 137 -8.76 6.22 19.93
C THR A 137 -9.92 5.25 19.78
N ARG A 138 -9.92 4.39 18.74
CA ARG A 138 -11.00 3.41 18.49
C ARG A 138 -10.67 2.00 18.92
N GLY A 139 -9.40 1.67 19.13
CA GLY A 139 -9.00 0.37 19.64
C GLY A 139 -9.41 0.12 21.10
N SER A 140 -9.71 1.16 21.85
CA SER A 140 -10.16 1.07 23.26
C SER A 140 -11.69 0.95 23.42
N GLU A 141 -12.48 1.27 22.39
CA GLU A 141 -13.96 1.20 22.46
C GLU A 141 -14.51 -0.21 22.18
N GLU A 142 -13.72 -1.11 21.58
CA GLU A 142 -14.14 -2.49 21.26
C GLU A 142 -13.76 -3.53 22.35
N SER A 143 -13.14 -3.11 23.45
CA SER A 143 -12.70 -3.98 24.55
C SER A 143 -13.55 -3.89 25.84
N GLU A 144 -14.72 -3.19 25.80
CA GLU A 144 -15.69 -3.14 26.91
C GLU A 144 -16.94 -3.96 26.66
#